data_5388b6e5ac03039bcf97a47f0f3a0bf4
#
_entry.id   5388b6e5ac03039bcf97a47f0f3a0bf4
#
_cell.length_a   1.000
_cell.length_b   1.000
_cell.length_c   1.000
_cell.angle_alpha   90.00
_cell.angle_beta   90.00
_cell.angle_gamma   90.00
#
_symmetry.space_group_name_H-M   'P 1'
#
loop_
_entity.id
_entity.type
_entity.pdbx_description
1 polymer ?
#
loop_
_entity_poly.entity_id
_entity_poly.type
_entity_poly.pdbx_seq_one_letter_code
_entity_poly.pdbx_strand_id
1 'polypeptide(L)'
;YRLRDWGASRQRFWGCPIPVLHCEKCGVIPEKKENLPVELPKDAIFDRPGNPLNWHPKWRDAPCPSCGAPAQRETDTMDTFVDSSWYFARFTAPRSETPTVNDDLSYWMNVDQYIGGIEHAILHLLYSRFFARGMSETGHMPKTAIEPFNALFTQGMVCHETYQDPDGKWLNPEDIKAVDGGYEMADGRPVTVGPSIKMSKSKKNVIDPEDIIDQYGADTARWFVLSDSPPERDVEWTASGATAAWKHINRVWALCDKI
;
A
#
# COMPACT_ATOMS: atom_id res chain seq x y z
N TYR A 1 3.92 26.94 -1.19
CA TYR A 1 3.35 25.62 -0.89
C TYR A 1 3.38 25.42 0.63
N ARG A 2 2.29 24.90 1.18
CA ARG A 2 2.21 24.46 2.58
C ARG A 2 2.27 22.94 2.60
N LEU A 3 3.46 22.37 2.73
CA LEU A 3 3.60 20.99 3.17
C LEU A 3 3.45 20.95 4.68
N ARG A 4 2.73 19.98 5.20
CA ARG A 4 2.70 19.68 6.63
C ARG A 4 3.81 18.68 6.92
N ASP A 5 4.50 18.88 8.02
CA ASP A 5 5.44 17.89 8.51
C ASP A 5 4.72 16.59 8.82
N TRP A 6 5.40 15.48 8.61
CA TRP A 6 4.91 14.17 9.00
C TRP A 6 5.98 13.43 9.81
N GLY A 7 5.55 12.65 10.78
CA GLY A 7 6.45 11.79 11.54
C GLY A 7 6.91 10.60 10.72
N ALA A 8 8.23 10.42 10.57
CA ALA A 8 8.81 9.26 9.87
C ALA A 8 8.87 8.02 10.76
N SER A 9 8.62 8.15 12.07
CA SER A 9 8.70 7.07 13.06
C SER A 9 7.34 6.66 13.59
N ARG A 10 7.26 5.42 14.09
CA ARG A 10 6.08 4.82 14.71
C ARG A 10 6.44 4.09 15.99
N GLN A 11 5.67 4.30 17.04
CA GLN A 11 5.80 3.68 18.35
C GLN A 11 5.15 2.29 18.36
N ARG A 12 5.75 1.35 17.60
CA ARG A 12 5.21 0.00 17.43
C ARG A 12 6.34 -1.01 17.22
N PHE A 13 6.06 -2.28 17.49
CA PHE A 13 7.04 -3.35 17.35
C PHE A 13 7.41 -3.64 15.88
N TRP A 14 6.47 -3.64 14.98
CA TRP A 14 6.71 -4.00 13.58
C TRP A 14 7.13 -2.81 12.70
N GLY A 15 7.86 -3.08 11.64
CA GLY A 15 8.42 -2.10 10.71
C GLY A 15 9.95 -2.14 10.72
N CYS A 16 10.58 -1.33 9.88
CA CYS A 16 12.03 -1.23 9.80
C CYS A 16 12.57 -0.47 11.03
N PRO A 17 13.44 -1.08 11.87
CA PRO A 17 14.07 -0.36 12.96
C PRO A 17 14.89 0.84 12.47
N ILE A 18 14.86 1.93 13.22
CA ILE A 18 15.69 3.10 12.93
C ILE A 18 17.10 2.82 13.48
N PRO A 19 18.15 2.80 12.62
CA PRO A 19 19.47 2.33 13.00
C PRO A 19 20.29 3.42 13.73
N VAL A 20 19.78 3.89 14.86
CA VAL A 20 20.48 4.88 15.72
C VAL A 20 20.44 4.45 17.18
N LEU A 21 21.41 4.97 17.95
CA LEU A 21 21.47 4.80 19.38
C LEU A 21 21.52 6.16 20.09
N HIS A 22 20.92 6.23 21.25
CA HIS A 22 20.93 7.37 22.15
C HIS A 22 22.00 7.17 23.23
N CYS A 23 23.06 7.98 23.20
CA CYS A 23 24.16 7.96 24.15
C CYS A 23 24.17 9.25 24.98
N GLU A 24 24.28 9.14 26.30
CA GLU A 24 24.34 10.32 27.19
C GLU A 24 25.53 11.26 26.87
N LYS A 25 26.67 10.69 26.42
CA LYS A 25 27.87 11.46 26.11
C LYS A 25 27.91 11.99 24.67
N CYS A 26 27.39 11.21 23.70
CA CYS A 26 27.57 11.48 22.27
C CYS A 26 26.29 11.96 21.58
N GLY A 27 25.14 11.93 22.27
CA GLY A 27 23.85 12.22 21.67
C GLY A 27 23.32 11.07 20.80
N VAL A 28 22.62 11.40 19.70
CA VAL A 28 22.11 10.42 18.73
C VAL A 28 23.23 10.01 17.79
N ILE A 29 23.56 8.72 17.76
CA ILE A 29 24.65 8.15 16.96
C ILE A 29 24.11 7.06 16.04
N PRO A 30 24.45 7.09 14.74
CA PRO A 30 24.08 6.01 13.83
C PRO A 30 24.73 4.68 14.21
N GLU A 31 24.05 3.57 13.98
CA GLU A 31 24.62 2.23 14.11
C GLU A 31 25.78 2.05 13.10
N LYS A 32 26.75 1.21 13.42
CA LYS A 32 27.84 0.87 12.50
C LYS A 32 27.32 0.07 11.31
N LYS A 33 27.91 0.27 10.14
CA LYS A 33 27.54 -0.45 8.91
C LYS A 33 27.64 -1.96 9.08
N GLU A 34 28.63 -2.43 9.85
CA GLU A 34 28.87 -3.86 10.10
C GLU A 34 27.76 -4.54 10.92
N ASN A 35 26.97 -3.74 11.63
CA ASN A 35 25.86 -4.20 12.47
C ASN A 35 24.50 -4.08 11.76
N LEU A 36 24.47 -3.67 10.48
CA LEU A 36 23.25 -3.59 9.70
C LEU A 36 22.96 -4.92 8.97
N PRO A 37 21.69 -5.26 8.82
CA PRO A 37 20.49 -4.57 9.29
C PRO A 37 20.28 -4.73 10.81
N VAL A 38 19.68 -3.73 11.46
CA VAL A 38 19.17 -3.88 12.83
C VAL A 38 17.89 -4.71 12.76
N GLU A 39 17.95 -5.94 13.27
CA GLU A 39 16.81 -6.85 13.25
C GLU A 39 15.92 -6.67 14.50
N LEU A 40 14.61 -6.83 14.31
CA LEU A 40 13.68 -6.91 15.44
C LEU A 40 13.89 -8.20 16.24
N PRO A 41 13.78 -8.15 17.60
CA PRO A 41 13.94 -9.33 18.42
C PRO A 41 12.80 -10.32 18.18
N LYS A 42 13.15 -11.62 18.09
CA LYS A 42 12.17 -12.71 17.90
C LYS A 42 11.48 -13.15 19.19
N ASP A 43 12.00 -12.72 20.32
CA ASP A 43 11.56 -13.06 21.68
C ASP A 43 10.83 -11.89 22.38
N ALA A 44 10.25 -10.98 21.63
CA ALA A 44 9.47 -9.88 22.17
C ALA A 44 8.20 -10.37 22.89
N ILE A 45 7.89 -9.78 24.04
CA ILE A 45 6.76 -10.16 24.90
C ILE A 45 5.70 -9.05 24.82
N PHE A 46 4.45 -9.44 24.55
CA PHE A 46 3.30 -8.55 24.41
C PHE A 46 2.31 -8.67 25.59
N ASP A 47 2.84 -8.71 26.81
CA ASP A 47 2.08 -8.90 28.04
C ASP A 47 1.47 -7.60 28.61
N ARG A 48 1.84 -6.46 28.04
CA ARG A 48 1.43 -5.12 28.49
C ARG A 48 1.25 -4.15 27.31
N PRO A 49 0.43 -3.09 27.48
CA PRO A 49 0.24 -2.07 26.46
C PRO A 49 1.53 -1.30 26.13
N GLY A 50 1.68 -0.90 24.86
CA GLY A 50 2.80 -0.09 24.38
C GLY A 50 3.76 -0.87 23.48
N ASN A 51 4.90 -0.25 23.15
CA ASN A 51 5.88 -0.86 22.27
C ASN A 51 6.81 -1.82 23.06
N PRO A 52 6.83 -3.13 22.77
CA PRO A 52 7.68 -4.10 23.44
C PRO A 52 9.17 -3.79 23.38
N LEU A 53 9.63 -3.05 22.38
CA LEU A 53 11.04 -2.67 22.24
C LEU A 53 11.50 -1.77 23.39
N ASN A 54 10.61 -0.98 24.00
CA ASN A 54 10.94 -0.07 25.10
C ASN A 54 11.45 -0.78 26.35
N TRP A 55 11.05 -2.03 26.54
CA TRP A 55 11.42 -2.82 27.72
C TRP A 55 12.12 -4.14 27.40
N HIS A 56 12.52 -4.33 26.15
CA HIS A 56 13.24 -5.54 25.76
C HIS A 56 14.64 -5.56 26.39
N PRO A 57 14.98 -6.54 27.26
CA PRO A 57 16.14 -6.44 28.15
C PRO A 57 17.50 -6.55 27.44
N LYS A 58 17.54 -7.18 26.27
CA LYS A 58 18.78 -7.44 25.53
C LYS A 58 18.89 -6.64 24.23
N TRP A 59 17.76 -6.28 23.64
CA TRP A 59 17.76 -5.63 22.32
C TRP A 59 17.96 -4.13 22.43
N ARG A 60 17.34 -3.49 23.45
CA ARG A 60 17.36 -2.03 23.60
C ARG A 60 18.75 -1.52 23.99
N ASP A 61 19.38 -2.18 24.97
CA ASP A 61 20.61 -1.69 25.54
C ASP A 61 21.83 -2.22 24.76
N ALA A 62 22.69 -1.32 24.31
CA ALA A 62 23.87 -1.63 23.51
C ALA A 62 25.00 -0.65 23.78
N PRO A 63 26.25 -1.02 23.49
CA PRO A 63 27.38 -0.08 23.62
C PRO A 63 27.28 0.99 22.51
N CYS A 64 27.60 2.23 22.88
CA CYS A 64 27.66 3.34 21.92
C CYS A 64 28.69 3.04 20.82
N PRO A 65 28.32 3.12 19.53
CA PRO A 65 29.25 2.86 18.42
C PRO A 65 30.47 3.81 18.39
N SER A 66 30.33 5.01 18.95
CA SER A 66 31.37 6.05 18.96
C SER A 66 32.30 5.96 20.17
N CYS A 67 31.78 5.87 21.40
CA CYS A 67 32.60 5.96 22.63
C CYS A 67 32.62 4.69 23.49
N GLY A 68 31.83 3.66 23.13
CA GLY A 68 31.74 2.40 23.86
C GLY A 68 30.95 2.45 25.20
N ALA A 69 30.47 3.63 25.60
CA ALA A 69 29.66 3.77 26.82
C ALA A 69 28.28 3.11 26.65
N PRO A 70 27.55 2.80 27.74
CA PRO A 70 26.17 2.34 27.64
C PRO A 70 25.31 3.33 26.85
N ALA A 71 24.52 2.79 25.96
CA ALA A 71 23.58 3.54 25.11
C ALA A 71 22.31 2.72 24.89
N GLN A 72 21.27 3.36 24.35
CA GLN A 72 20.00 2.70 24.07
C GLN A 72 19.69 2.82 22.59
N ARG A 73 19.28 1.72 21.95
CA ARG A 73 18.75 1.73 20.58
C ARG A 73 17.47 2.54 20.53
N GLU A 74 17.27 3.19 19.39
CA GLU A 74 15.96 3.73 19.07
C GLU A 74 14.91 2.60 19.05
N THR A 75 13.79 2.82 19.73
CA THR A 75 12.72 1.83 19.86
C THR A 75 11.55 2.07 18.92
N ASP A 76 11.52 3.23 18.27
CA ASP A 76 10.60 3.50 17.19
C ASP A 76 11.02 2.72 15.93
N THR A 77 10.04 2.34 15.13
CA THR A 77 10.27 1.82 13.78
C THR A 77 9.90 2.88 12.74
N MET A 78 10.44 2.74 11.53
CA MET A 78 10.08 3.63 10.43
C MET A 78 8.64 3.38 9.98
N ASP A 79 7.98 4.43 9.49
CA ASP A 79 6.73 4.33 8.76
C ASP A 79 6.90 3.44 7.54
N THR A 80 5.89 2.65 7.20
CA THR A 80 5.92 1.75 6.04
C THR A 80 6.07 2.48 4.70
N PHE A 81 5.75 3.76 4.63
CA PHE A 81 6.04 4.58 3.46
C PHE A 81 7.54 4.72 3.17
N VAL A 82 8.40 4.58 4.17
CA VAL A 82 9.85 4.56 3.97
C VAL A 82 10.27 3.34 3.15
N ASP A 83 9.77 2.16 3.49
CA ASP A 83 10.07 0.92 2.77
C ASP A 83 9.55 0.98 1.33
N SER A 84 8.31 1.44 1.14
CA SER A 84 7.71 1.56 -0.19
C SER A 84 8.31 2.68 -1.05
N SER A 85 9.05 3.61 -0.45
CA SER A 85 9.63 4.75 -1.17
C SER A 85 10.72 4.37 -2.16
N TRP A 86 11.34 3.21 -2.04
CA TRP A 86 12.48 2.80 -2.87
C TRP A 86 12.43 1.36 -3.39
N TYR A 87 11.31 0.65 -3.20
CA TYR A 87 11.17 -0.76 -3.61
C TYR A 87 11.50 -1.00 -5.08
N PHE A 88 11.15 -0.05 -5.96
CA PHE A 88 11.47 -0.11 -7.40
C PHE A 88 12.97 -0.15 -7.66
N ALA A 89 13.76 0.56 -6.85
CA ALA A 89 15.23 0.48 -6.91
C ALA A 89 15.73 -0.88 -6.44
N ARG A 90 15.16 -1.42 -5.35
CA ARG A 90 15.50 -2.77 -4.87
C ARG A 90 15.18 -3.85 -5.88
N PHE A 91 14.11 -3.70 -6.66
CA PHE A 91 13.70 -4.67 -7.69
C PHE A 91 14.70 -4.83 -8.83
N THR A 92 15.59 -3.86 -9.06
CA THR A 92 16.63 -3.97 -10.08
C THR A 92 17.66 -5.06 -9.74
N ALA A 93 17.91 -5.33 -8.44
CA ALA A 93 18.80 -6.35 -7.95
C ALA A 93 18.23 -7.05 -6.70
N PRO A 94 17.11 -7.79 -6.79
CA PRO A 94 16.33 -8.24 -5.62
C PRO A 94 17.07 -9.30 -4.77
N ARG A 95 18.07 -9.97 -5.33
CA ARG A 95 18.85 -11.02 -4.65
C ARG A 95 20.23 -10.54 -4.18
N SER A 96 20.55 -9.26 -4.37
CA SER A 96 21.81 -8.69 -3.91
C SER A 96 21.87 -8.64 -2.38
N GLU A 97 23.05 -8.87 -1.82
CA GLU A 97 23.32 -8.65 -0.38
C GLU A 97 23.45 -7.17 -0.04
N THR A 98 23.75 -6.32 -1.02
CA THR A 98 23.75 -4.85 -0.86
C THR A 98 22.36 -4.27 -1.11
N PRO A 99 22.01 -3.13 -0.52
CA PRO A 99 20.71 -2.49 -0.73
C PRO A 99 20.39 -2.21 -2.21
N THR A 100 21.39 -1.75 -2.96
CA THR A 100 21.31 -1.47 -4.39
C THR A 100 22.61 -1.85 -5.09
N VAL A 101 22.55 -2.07 -6.41
CA VAL A 101 23.69 -2.27 -7.29
C VAL A 101 23.66 -1.17 -8.36
N ASN A 102 24.65 -0.30 -8.39
CA ASN A 102 24.64 0.88 -9.25
C ASN A 102 24.59 0.54 -10.75
N ASP A 103 25.24 -0.51 -11.18
CA ASP A 103 25.21 -0.95 -12.58
C ASP A 103 23.81 -1.42 -13.00
N ASP A 104 23.14 -2.20 -12.13
CA ASP A 104 21.75 -2.63 -12.35
C ASP A 104 20.78 -1.44 -12.34
N LEU A 105 20.96 -0.51 -11.39
CA LEU A 105 20.18 0.74 -11.36
C LEU A 105 20.40 1.56 -12.63
N SER A 106 21.65 1.69 -13.09
CA SER A 106 21.96 2.46 -14.29
C SER A 106 21.37 1.85 -15.56
N TYR A 107 21.20 0.53 -15.58
CA TYR A 107 20.61 -0.20 -16.69
C TYR A 107 19.08 -0.16 -16.69
N TRP A 108 18.44 -0.38 -15.51
CA TRP A 108 16.99 -0.54 -15.40
C TRP A 108 16.21 0.74 -15.12
N MET A 109 16.84 1.74 -14.49
CA MET A 109 16.20 3.02 -14.17
C MET A 109 16.30 3.98 -15.36
N ASN A 110 15.36 4.91 -15.59
CA ASN A 110 14.17 5.16 -14.77
C ASN A 110 13.04 4.22 -15.14
N VAL A 111 12.00 4.13 -14.27
CA VAL A 111 10.78 3.39 -14.59
C VAL A 111 10.07 4.10 -15.76
N ASP A 112 9.87 3.40 -16.87
CA ASP A 112 9.30 3.99 -18.10
C ASP A 112 7.86 4.44 -17.91
N GLN A 113 7.03 3.58 -17.30
CA GLN A 113 5.63 3.84 -17.04
C GLN A 113 5.28 3.41 -15.61
N TYR A 114 4.91 4.36 -14.76
CA TYR A 114 4.48 4.10 -13.39
C TYR A 114 2.97 4.22 -13.29
N ILE A 115 2.30 3.15 -12.85
CA ILE A 115 0.84 3.04 -12.87
C ILE A 115 0.33 2.96 -11.43
N GLY A 116 -0.65 3.79 -11.09
CA GLY A 116 -1.26 3.78 -9.76
C GLY A 116 -2.42 4.76 -9.61
N GLY A 117 -3.08 4.74 -8.46
CA GLY A 117 -4.17 5.67 -8.16
C GLY A 117 -3.69 7.11 -7.99
N ILE A 118 -4.55 8.06 -8.29
CA ILE A 118 -4.25 9.50 -8.21
C ILE A 118 -3.86 9.95 -6.79
N GLU A 119 -4.33 9.27 -5.75
CA GLU A 119 -3.99 9.57 -4.35
C GLU A 119 -2.51 9.47 -4.05
N HIS A 120 -1.78 8.66 -4.81
CA HIS A 120 -0.34 8.48 -4.63
C HIS A 120 0.49 9.65 -5.13
N ALA A 121 -0.08 10.57 -5.90
CA ALA A 121 0.60 11.78 -6.36
C ALA A 121 1.13 12.65 -5.20
N ILE A 122 0.41 12.70 -4.08
CA ILE A 122 0.75 13.47 -2.87
C ILE A 122 1.24 12.60 -1.70
N LEU A 123 1.29 11.29 -1.87
CA LEU A 123 1.78 10.33 -0.88
C LEU A 123 3.04 9.64 -1.40
N HIS A 124 2.89 8.48 -1.98
CA HIS A 124 3.98 7.61 -2.43
C HIS A 124 4.96 8.30 -3.40
N LEU A 125 4.48 9.04 -4.38
CA LEU A 125 5.35 9.71 -5.35
C LEU A 125 6.21 10.80 -4.71
N LEU A 126 5.66 11.55 -3.75
CA LEU A 126 6.42 12.55 -3.01
C LEU A 126 7.55 11.89 -2.21
N TYR A 127 7.24 10.81 -1.48
CA TYR A 127 8.23 10.06 -0.70
C TYR A 127 9.29 9.43 -1.60
N SER A 128 8.89 8.79 -2.70
CA SER A 128 9.81 8.14 -3.64
C SER A 128 10.81 9.12 -4.24
N ARG A 129 10.36 10.30 -4.67
CA ARG A 129 11.22 11.34 -5.20
C ARG A 129 12.17 11.92 -4.15
N PHE A 130 11.67 12.12 -2.93
CA PHE A 130 12.52 12.55 -1.81
C PHE A 130 13.59 11.49 -1.48
N PHE A 131 13.18 10.22 -1.41
CA PHE A 131 14.05 9.10 -1.08
C PHE A 131 15.13 8.88 -2.17
N ALA A 132 14.74 8.96 -3.46
CA ALA A 132 15.66 8.84 -4.58
C ALA A 132 16.78 9.90 -4.52
N ARG A 133 16.44 11.14 -4.14
CA ARG A 133 17.43 12.22 -3.93
C ARG A 133 18.36 11.89 -2.77
N GLY A 134 17.84 11.45 -1.63
CA GLY A 134 18.65 11.03 -0.49
C GLY A 134 19.58 9.88 -0.83
N MET A 135 19.08 8.86 -1.54
CA MET A 135 19.90 7.73 -2.01
C MET A 135 21.00 8.17 -2.97
N SER A 136 20.72 9.14 -3.86
CA SER A 136 21.72 9.69 -4.77
C SER A 136 22.82 10.45 -4.02
N GLU A 137 22.46 11.28 -3.05
CA GLU A 137 23.43 12.02 -2.22
C GLU A 137 24.33 11.08 -1.38
N THR A 138 23.80 9.92 -0.99
CA THR A 138 24.55 8.90 -0.22
C THR A 138 25.25 7.87 -1.10
N GLY A 139 25.20 7.98 -2.43
CA GLY A 139 25.88 7.10 -3.37
C GLY A 139 25.20 5.76 -3.63
N HIS A 140 23.93 5.60 -3.20
CA HIS A 140 23.12 4.41 -3.39
C HIS A 140 22.22 4.44 -4.64
N MET A 141 22.26 5.53 -5.40
CA MET A 141 21.50 5.70 -6.65
C MET A 141 22.25 6.63 -7.60
N PRO A 142 22.31 6.35 -8.91
CA PRO A 142 22.92 7.23 -9.87
C PRO A 142 22.15 8.55 -10.00
N LYS A 143 22.85 9.65 -10.27
CA LYS A 143 22.24 10.98 -10.41
C LYS A 143 21.20 11.06 -11.53
N THR A 144 21.28 10.19 -12.50
CA THR A 144 20.30 10.08 -13.60
C THR A 144 18.93 9.59 -13.15
N ALA A 145 18.86 8.93 -11.99
CA ALA A 145 17.63 8.34 -11.44
C ALA A 145 17.00 9.12 -10.27
N ILE A 146 17.43 10.37 -10.03
CA ILE A 146 16.86 11.24 -8.96
C ILE A 146 15.37 11.59 -9.17
N GLU A 147 14.88 11.53 -10.40
CA GLU A 147 13.48 11.53 -10.76
C GLU A 147 13.16 10.13 -11.30
N PRO A 148 12.69 9.22 -10.46
CA PRO A 148 12.72 7.79 -10.75
C PRO A 148 11.69 7.31 -11.78
N PHE A 149 10.71 8.15 -12.14
CA PHE A 149 9.60 7.80 -13.03
C PHE A 149 9.59 8.71 -14.25
N ASN A 150 9.65 8.13 -15.46
CA ASN A 150 9.60 8.89 -16.72
C ASN A 150 8.17 9.34 -17.04
N ALA A 151 7.18 8.50 -16.77
CA ALA A 151 5.78 8.80 -16.97
C ALA A 151 4.91 8.21 -15.87
N LEU A 152 3.86 8.94 -15.52
CA LEU A 152 2.84 8.51 -14.56
C LEU A 152 1.52 8.28 -15.29
N PHE A 153 0.91 7.14 -15.04
CA PHE A 153 -0.44 6.83 -15.49
C PHE A 153 -1.34 6.67 -14.28
N THR A 154 -2.29 7.59 -14.10
CA THR A 154 -3.23 7.53 -12.98
C THR A 154 -4.47 6.76 -13.36
N GLN A 155 -4.75 5.69 -12.62
CA GLN A 155 -5.96 4.90 -12.77
C GLN A 155 -7.16 5.60 -12.12
N GLY A 156 -8.34 5.44 -12.75
CA GLY A 156 -9.61 5.73 -12.12
C GLY A 156 -9.92 4.77 -10.96
N MET A 157 -10.91 5.12 -10.17
CA MET A 157 -11.36 4.33 -9.03
C MET A 157 -12.41 3.31 -9.46
N VAL A 158 -12.47 2.18 -8.77
CA VAL A 158 -13.64 1.31 -8.82
C VAL A 158 -14.66 1.85 -7.84
N CYS A 159 -15.80 2.25 -8.36
CA CYS A 159 -16.91 2.87 -7.64
C CYS A 159 -18.08 1.89 -7.51
N HIS A 160 -18.90 2.09 -6.51
CA HIS A 160 -20.15 1.37 -6.34
C HIS A 160 -21.21 2.29 -5.71
N GLU A 161 -22.47 2.02 -5.99
CA GLU A 161 -23.60 2.69 -5.36
C GLU A 161 -23.51 2.64 -3.85
N THR A 162 -24.13 3.61 -3.20
CA THR A 162 -24.26 3.65 -1.75
C THR A 162 -25.70 3.44 -1.36
N TYR A 163 -25.93 2.81 -0.21
CA TYR A 163 -27.25 2.47 0.27
C TYR A 163 -27.46 2.99 1.69
N GLN A 164 -28.63 3.58 1.96
CA GLN A 164 -28.99 4.06 3.27
C GLN A 164 -30.38 3.57 3.68
N ASP A 165 -30.53 3.27 4.98
CA ASP A 165 -31.83 3.04 5.57
C ASP A 165 -32.61 4.38 5.74
N PRO A 166 -33.88 4.35 6.14
CA PRO A 166 -34.68 5.57 6.38
C PRO A 166 -34.10 6.52 7.44
N ASP A 167 -33.26 6.01 8.33
CA ASP A 167 -32.58 6.79 9.37
C ASP A 167 -31.24 7.39 8.91
N GLY A 168 -30.87 7.18 7.64
CA GLY A 168 -29.63 7.66 7.02
C GLY A 168 -28.37 6.86 7.35
N LYS A 169 -28.52 5.67 7.92
CA LYS A 169 -27.40 4.78 8.24
C LYS A 169 -27.00 3.99 6.99
N TRP A 170 -25.69 3.86 6.76
CA TRP A 170 -25.14 3.11 5.63
C TRP A 170 -25.40 1.60 5.76
N LEU A 171 -25.81 0.98 4.65
CA LEU A 171 -26.08 -0.45 4.51
C LEU A 171 -25.05 -1.10 3.59
N ASN A 172 -24.73 -2.37 3.83
CA ASN A 172 -23.92 -3.14 2.87
C ASN A 172 -24.81 -3.63 1.71
N PRO A 173 -24.25 -3.87 0.52
CA PRO A 173 -24.99 -4.43 -0.62
C PRO A 173 -25.62 -5.80 -0.31
N GLU A 174 -25.03 -6.59 0.57
CA GLU A 174 -25.52 -7.91 1.00
C GLU A 174 -26.73 -7.84 1.95
N ASP A 175 -26.94 -6.70 2.63
CA ASP A 175 -28.04 -6.48 3.57
C ASP A 175 -29.37 -6.08 2.88
N ILE A 176 -29.34 -5.90 1.56
CA ILE A 176 -30.47 -5.39 0.78
C ILE A 176 -30.93 -6.37 -0.29
N LYS A 177 -32.18 -6.26 -0.71
CA LYS A 177 -32.78 -7.06 -1.79
C LYS A 177 -33.35 -6.15 -2.86
N ALA A 178 -33.08 -6.48 -4.10
CA ALA A 178 -33.72 -5.82 -5.25
C ALA A 178 -35.22 -6.21 -5.29
N VAL A 179 -36.06 -5.20 -5.43
CA VAL A 179 -37.51 -5.33 -5.60
C VAL A 179 -37.97 -4.51 -6.79
N ASP A 180 -39.21 -4.68 -7.21
CA ASP A 180 -39.75 -3.89 -8.31
C ASP A 180 -39.77 -2.40 -7.91
N GLY A 181 -38.95 -1.59 -8.61
CA GLY A 181 -38.81 -0.15 -8.35
C GLY A 181 -37.73 0.28 -7.35
N GLY A 182 -36.88 -0.63 -6.84
CA GLY A 182 -35.77 -0.23 -5.96
C GLY A 182 -35.17 -1.35 -5.11
N TYR A 183 -34.83 -1.02 -3.88
CA TYR A 183 -34.27 -1.98 -2.92
C TYR A 183 -35.00 -1.88 -1.58
N GLU A 184 -35.07 -3.01 -0.88
CA GLU A 184 -35.60 -3.14 0.46
C GLU A 184 -34.62 -3.85 1.38
N MET A 185 -34.68 -3.53 2.67
CA MET A 185 -34.01 -4.28 3.73
C MET A 185 -34.72 -5.61 3.98
N ALA A 186 -34.07 -6.50 4.72
CA ALA A 186 -34.67 -7.81 5.07
C ALA A 186 -35.99 -7.71 5.86
N ASP A 187 -36.20 -6.61 6.55
CA ASP A 187 -37.44 -6.30 7.32
C ASP A 187 -38.50 -5.56 6.49
N GLY A 188 -38.30 -5.37 5.19
CA GLY A 188 -39.22 -4.71 4.26
C GLY A 188 -39.18 -3.17 4.26
N ARG A 189 -38.24 -2.55 5.00
CA ARG A 189 -38.10 -1.10 4.95
C ARG A 189 -37.41 -0.66 3.65
N PRO A 190 -37.81 0.48 3.07
CA PRO A 190 -37.24 0.95 1.83
C PRO A 190 -35.78 1.40 2.01
N VAL A 191 -34.99 1.23 0.95
CA VAL A 191 -33.59 1.64 0.89
C VAL A 191 -33.44 2.85 -0.03
N THR A 192 -32.74 3.88 0.42
CA THR A 192 -32.37 5.00 -0.42
C THR A 192 -31.05 4.66 -1.14
N VAL A 193 -31.07 4.67 -2.47
CA VAL A 193 -29.89 4.51 -3.32
C VAL A 193 -29.24 5.88 -3.49
N GLY A 194 -27.97 5.95 -3.13
CA GLY A 194 -27.14 7.13 -3.32
C GLY A 194 -26.15 6.98 -4.49
N PRO A 195 -25.34 8.01 -4.74
CA PRO A 195 -24.44 8.02 -5.87
C PRO A 195 -23.39 6.90 -5.79
N SER A 196 -22.95 6.46 -6.96
CA SER A 196 -21.76 5.59 -7.11
C SER A 196 -20.51 6.41 -6.80
N ILE A 197 -19.78 5.98 -5.77
CA ILE A 197 -18.56 6.63 -5.30
C ILE A 197 -17.49 5.59 -5.00
N LYS A 198 -16.25 6.04 -4.82
CA LYS A 198 -15.13 5.18 -4.39
C LYS A 198 -15.55 4.25 -3.26
N MET A 199 -15.29 2.95 -3.43
CA MET A 199 -15.56 1.96 -2.41
C MET A 199 -14.82 2.25 -1.11
N SER A 200 -15.52 2.19 0.01
CA SER A 200 -14.95 2.39 1.34
C SER A 200 -15.71 1.63 2.42
N LYS A 201 -14.99 1.12 3.41
CA LYS A 201 -15.61 0.45 4.58
C LYS A 201 -16.52 1.37 5.37
N SER A 202 -16.22 2.66 5.44
CA SER A 202 -17.04 3.66 6.17
C SER A 202 -18.39 3.93 5.51
N LYS A 203 -18.48 3.78 4.19
CA LYS A 203 -19.71 3.93 3.40
C LYS A 203 -20.41 2.60 3.15
N LYS A 204 -19.79 1.49 3.55
CA LYS A 204 -20.28 0.12 3.37
C LYS A 204 -20.63 -0.25 1.92
N ASN A 205 -20.03 0.41 0.94
CA ASN A 205 -20.24 0.15 -0.49
C ASN A 205 -19.12 -0.68 -1.11
N VAL A 206 -18.46 -1.50 -0.32
CA VAL A 206 -17.40 -2.42 -0.77
C VAL A 206 -18.04 -3.69 -1.30
N ILE A 207 -17.59 -4.14 -2.46
CA ILE A 207 -17.86 -5.47 -3.00
C ILE A 207 -16.62 -6.32 -2.74
N ASP A 208 -16.80 -7.49 -2.14
CA ASP A 208 -15.69 -8.39 -1.86
C ASP A 208 -15.20 -9.04 -3.16
N PRO A 209 -13.91 -8.92 -3.49
CA PRO A 209 -13.36 -9.60 -4.67
C PRO A 209 -13.50 -11.14 -4.62
N GLU A 210 -13.49 -11.75 -3.44
CA GLU A 210 -13.66 -13.21 -3.31
C GLU A 210 -15.05 -13.65 -3.76
N ASP A 211 -16.10 -12.92 -3.38
CA ASP A 211 -17.47 -13.21 -3.82
C ASP A 211 -17.60 -13.13 -5.35
N ILE A 212 -16.91 -12.16 -5.96
CA ILE A 212 -16.90 -12.01 -7.43
C ILE A 212 -16.15 -13.16 -8.09
N ILE A 213 -15.01 -13.55 -7.53
CA ILE A 213 -14.20 -14.65 -8.06
C ILE A 213 -14.97 -15.97 -7.95
N ASP A 214 -15.63 -16.22 -6.83
CA ASP A 214 -16.43 -17.42 -6.61
C ASP A 214 -17.64 -17.50 -7.55
N GLN A 215 -18.30 -16.38 -7.79
CA GLN A 215 -19.50 -16.33 -8.62
C GLN A 215 -19.20 -16.32 -10.13
N TYR A 216 -18.19 -15.58 -10.58
CA TYR A 216 -17.95 -15.30 -11.99
C TYR A 216 -16.57 -15.75 -12.49
N GLY A 217 -15.64 -16.05 -11.59
CA GLY A 217 -14.24 -16.30 -11.90
C GLY A 217 -13.38 -15.03 -11.99
N ALA A 218 -12.09 -15.18 -11.69
CA ALA A 218 -11.13 -14.07 -11.66
C ALA A 218 -10.99 -13.37 -13.03
N ASP A 219 -11.02 -14.12 -14.13
CA ASP A 219 -10.87 -13.56 -15.47
C ASP A 219 -12.06 -12.67 -15.87
N THR A 220 -13.26 -12.97 -15.36
CA THR A 220 -14.43 -12.11 -15.54
C THR A 220 -14.23 -10.76 -14.84
N ALA A 221 -13.78 -10.76 -13.60
CA ALA A 221 -13.50 -9.53 -12.87
C ALA A 221 -12.43 -8.68 -13.57
N ARG A 222 -11.34 -9.30 -13.98
CA ARG A 222 -10.25 -8.64 -14.74
C ARG A 222 -10.74 -8.07 -16.06
N TRP A 223 -11.47 -8.87 -16.83
CA TRP A 223 -12.03 -8.43 -18.10
C TRP A 223 -12.97 -7.24 -17.93
N PHE A 224 -13.89 -7.30 -16.96
CA PHE A 224 -14.82 -6.22 -16.68
C PHE A 224 -14.08 -4.91 -16.38
N VAL A 225 -13.17 -4.92 -15.40
CA VAL A 225 -12.45 -3.71 -14.98
C VAL A 225 -11.62 -3.10 -16.12
N LEU A 226 -11.04 -3.94 -17.00
CA LEU A 226 -10.17 -3.45 -18.08
C LEU A 226 -10.93 -3.07 -19.36
N SER A 227 -12.17 -3.50 -19.54
CA SER A 227 -12.92 -3.31 -20.78
C SER A 227 -14.10 -2.35 -20.69
N ASP A 228 -14.56 -2.05 -19.47
CA ASP A 228 -15.76 -1.23 -19.26
C ASP A 228 -15.52 0.25 -19.61
N SER A 229 -14.41 0.79 -19.16
CA SER A 229 -14.07 2.20 -19.32
C SER A 229 -12.59 2.38 -19.65
N PRO A 230 -12.19 3.52 -20.28
CA PRO A 230 -10.78 3.89 -20.34
C PRO A 230 -10.18 3.90 -18.93
N PRO A 231 -8.97 3.36 -18.74
CA PRO A 231 -8.41 3.12 -17.40
C PRO A 231 -8.17 4.39 -16.58
N GLU A 232 -8.20 5.58 -17.18
CA GLU A 232 -8.13 6.87 -16.49
C GLU A 232 -9.46 7.30 -15.87
N ARG A 233 -10.56 6.65 -16.24
CA ARG A 233 -11.89 6.95 -15.74
C ARG A 233 -12.27 6.01 -14.61
N ASP A 234 -13.15 6.49 -13.75
CA ASP A 234 -13.77 5.64 -12.75
C ASP A 234 -14.61 4.56 -13.41
N VAL A 235 -14.55 3.35 -12.88
CA VAL A 235 -15.33 2.18 -13.27
C VAL A 235 -16.44 1.99 -12.26
N GLU A 236 -17.68 2.00 -12.71
CA GLU A 236 -18.79 1.65 -11.84
C GLU A 236 -19.00 0.13 -11.83
N TRP A 237 -18.84 -0.48 -10.66
CA TRP A 237 -19.11 -1.89 -10.50
C TRP A 237 -20.62 -2.15 -10.53
N THR A 238 -21.06 -2.94 -11.50
CA THR A 238 -22.47 -3.36 -11.63
C THR A 238 -22.58 -4.86 -11.84
N ALA A 239 -23.59 -5.49 -11.22
CA ALA A 239 -23.85 -6.90 -11.39
C ALA A 239 -24.20 -7.28 -12.86
N SER A 240 -24.84 -6.36 -13.59
CA SER A 240 -25.15 -6.54 -15.01
C SER A 240 -23.90 -6.53 -15.87
N GLY A 241 -22.94 -5.64 -15.60
CA GLY A 241 -21.66 -5.57 -16.27
C GLY A 241 -20.82 -6.83 -16.04
N ALA A 242 -20.73 -7.29 -14.79
CA ALA A 242 -20.05 -8.53 -14.44
C ALA A 242 -20.68 -9.75 -15.17
N THR A 243 -22.02 -9.83 -15.22
CA THR A 243 -22.73 -10.88 -15.94
C THR A 243 -22.47 -10.82 -17.45
N ALA A 244 -22.40 -9.63 -18.04
CA ALA A 244 -22.08 -9.46 -19.46
C ALA A 244 -20.64 -9.90 -19.77
N ALA A 245 -19.68 -9.52 -18.93
CA ALA A 245 -18.29 -9.95 -19.04
C ALA A 245 -18.16 -11.48 -18.93
N TRP A 246 -18.84 -12.10 -17.96
CA TRP A 246 -18.86 -13.55 -17.80
C TRP A 246 -19.43 -14.28 -19.03
N LYS A 247 -20.54 -13.79 -19.58
CA LYS A 247 -21.10 -14.33 -20.83
C LYS A 247 -20.13 -14.21 -22.00
N HIS A 248 -19.40 -13.10 -22.09
CA HIS A 248 -18.41 -12.88 -23.13
C HIS A 248 -17.28 -13.93 -23.04
N ILE A 249 -16.68 -14.10 -21.86
CA ILE A 249 -15.59 -15.06 -21.63
C ILE A 249 -16.05 -16.49 -21.95
N ASN A 250 -17.25 -16.89 -21.51
CA ASN A 250 -17.79 -18.19 -21.83
C ASN A 250 -18.01 -18.42 -23.34
N ARG A 251 -18.37 -17.37 -24.10
CA ARG A 251 -18.44 -17.47 -25.56
C ARG A 251 -17.06 -17.65 -26.19
N VAL A 252 -16.04 -16.94 -25.70
CA VAL A 252 -14.66 -17.12 -26.17
C VAL A 252 -14.19 -18.53 -25.90
N TRP A 253 -14.42 -19.05 -24.69
CA TRP A 253 -14.08 -20.42 -24.31
C TRP A 253 -14.76 -21.45 -25.23
N ALA A 254 -16.07 -21.33 -25.41
CA ALA A 254 -16.84 -22.22 -26.27
C ALA A 254 -16.44 -22.14 -27.77
N LEU A 255 -15.83 -21.04 -28.18
CA LEU A 255 -15.26 -20.91 -29.54
C LEU A 255 -13.95 -21.70 -29.65
N CYS A 256 -13.08 -21.64 -28.64
CA CYS A 256 -11.83 -22.40 -28.62
C CYS A 256 -12.06 -23.93 -28.63
N ASP A 257 -13.13 -24.40 -27.99
CA ASP A 257 -13.51 -25.84 -28.01
C ASP A 257 -13.97 -26.36 -29.38
N LYS A 258 -14.23 -25.46 -30.33
CA LYS A 258 -14.67 -25.80 -31.69
C LYS A 258 -13.54 -25.83 -32.72
N ILE A 259 -12.35 -25.40 -32.33
CA ILE A 259 -11.15 -25.36 -33.18
C ILE A 259 -10.28 -26.57 -32.86
#